data_1a052d43beed077255cc530d12bd7864
#
_entry.id   1a052d43beed077255cc530d12bd7864
#
_cell.length_a   1.000
_cell.length_b   1.000
_cell.length_c   1.000
_cell.angle_alpha   90.00
_cell.angle_beta   90.00
_cell.angle_gamma   90.00
#
_symmetry.space_group_name_H-M   'P 1'
#
loop_
_entity.id
_entity.type
_entity.pdbx_description
1 polymer ?
#
loop_
_entity_poly.entity_id
_entity_poly.type
_entity_poly.pdbx_seq_one_letter_code
_entity_poly.pdbx_strand_id
1 'polypeptide(L)'
;MNTPHLLLTSLTTALLMAAAPVHPLDTDAAQELAKKSNCTKCHSVAAKKEGPPYKETAAKYKGKAEAEQKLYTHLTTSPMVKVDGKEEEHSAVKSKDPAEIKNLIAYILSQ
;
A
#
# COMPACT_ATOMS: atom_id res chain seq x y z
N MET A 1 25.99 -50.50 -41.27
CA MET A 1 25.63 -49.07 -41.35
C MET A 1 25.03 -48.69 -39.99
N ASN A 2 25.81 -48.07 -39.12
CA ASN A 2 25.41 -47.70 -37.78
C ASN A 2 25.05 -46.23 -37.76
N THR A 3 23.77 -45.92 -37.54
CA THR A 3 23.29 -44.56 -37.29
C THR A 3 23.40 -44.26 -35.80
N PRO A 4 24.11 -43.20 -35.40
CA PRO A 4 24.11 -42.79 -33.98
C PRO A 4 22.85 -42.00 -33.66
N HIS A 5 22.09 -42.49 -32.70
CA HIS A 5 20.97 -41.75 -32.12
C HIS A 5 21.52 -40.60 -31.23
N LEU A 6 21.32 -39.38 -31.68
CA LEU A 6 21.60 -38.18 -30.88
C LEU A 6 20.49 -38.03 -29.84
N LEU A 7 20.79 -38.33 -28.58
CA LEU A 7 19.92 -38.03 -27.47
C LEU A 7 20.01 -36.54 -27.14
N LEU A 8 18.97 -35.75 -27.52
CA LEU A 8 18.79 -34.38 -27.12
C LEU A 8 18.28 -34.38 -25.66
N THR A 9 19.16 -34.12 -24.72
CA THR A 9 18.77 -33.85 -23.32
C THR A 9 18.26 -32.40 -23.20
N SER A 10 16.94 -32.24 -23.18
CA SER A 10 16.30 -30.96 -22.84
C SER A 10 16.53 -30.61 -21.38
N LEU A 11 17.38 -29.61 -21.15
CA LEU A 11 17.59 -29.02 -19.82
C LEU A 11 16.45 -28.04 -19.55
N THR A 12 15.41 -28.47 -18.85
CA THR A 12 14.33 -27.59 -18.37
C THR A 12 14.83 -26.80 -17.18
N THR A 13 15.20 -25.55 -17.39
CA THR A 13 15.54 -24.62 -16.31
C THR A 13 14.23 -24.19 -15.64
N ALA A 14 13.96 -24.73 -14.46
CA ALA A 14 12.85 -24.29 -13.61
C ALA A 14 13.23 -22.93 -12.99
N LEU A 15 12.57 -21.86 -13.44
CA LEU A 15 12.68 -20.54 -12.85
C LEU A 15 11.93 -20.54 -11.52
N LEU A 16 12.65 -20.68 -10.39
CA LEU A 16 12.06 -20.49 -9.06
C LEU A 16 11.74 -19.00 -8.90
N MET A 17 10.47 -18.65 -9.04
CA MET A 17 9.98 -17.35 -8.59
C MET A 17 9.97 -17.36 -7.04
N ALA A 18 10.92 -16.67 -6.44
CA ALA A 18 10.93 -16.43 -5.02
C ALA A 18 9.74 -15.49 -4.71
N ALA A 19 8.70 -16.00 -4.05
CA ALA A 19 7.62 -15.19 -3.53
C ALA A 19 8.18 -14.29 -2.42
N ALA A 20 7.98 -12.96 -2.56
CA ALA A 20 8.32 -12.03 -1.49
C ALA A 20 7.49 -12.37 -0.24
N PRO A 21 8.06 -12.24 0.98
CA PRO A 21 7.33 -12.52 2.21
C PRO A 21 6.16 -11.55 2.32
N VAL A 22 4.93 -12.09 2.37
CA VAL A 22 3.71 -11.34 2.65
C VAL A 22 3.62 -11.20 4.16
N HIS A 23 3.81 -9.98 4.68
CA HIS A 23 3.56 -9.69 6.09
C HIS A 23 2.05 -9.58 6.32
N PRO A 24 1.47 -10.28 7.32
CA PRO A 24 0.07 -10.12 7.66
C PRO A 24 -0.19 -8.69 8.15
N LEU A 25 -1.41 -8.17 7.84
CA LEU A 25 -1.84 -6.86 8.32
C LEU A 25 -1.91 -6.84 9.85
N ASP A 26 -1.19 -5.90 10.46
CA ASP A 26 -1.30 -5.57 11.87
C ASP A 26 -2.20 -4.33 12.03
N THR A 27 -3.47 -4.59 12.34
CA THR A 27 -4.51 -3.55 12.48
C THR A 27 -4.23 -2.63 13.66
N ASP A 28 -3.78 -3.15 14.79
CA ASP A 28 -3.53 -2.34 15.98
C ASP A 28 -2.36 -1.39 15.76
N ALA A 29 -1.26 -1.88 15.20
CA ALA A 29 -0.12 -1.04 14.84
C ALA A 29 -0.48 0.03 13.81
N ALA A 30 -1.32 -0.29 12.82
CA ALA A 30 -1.78 0.67 11.83
C ALA A 30 -2.64 1.78 12.47
N GLN A 31 -3.56 1.42 13.36
CA GLN A 31 -4.40 2.39 14.07
C GLN A 31 -3.58 3.28 15.01
N GLU A 32 -2.58 2.73 15.67
CA GLU A 32 -1.67 3.50 16.51
C GLU A 32 -0.87 4.52 15.70
N LEU A 33 -0.32 4.10 14.55
CA LEU A 33 0.39 5.02 13.66
C LEU A 33 -0.54 6.12 13.13
N ALA A 34 -1.78 5.78 12.77
CA ALA A 34 -2.77 6.77 12.35
C ALA A 34 -3.05 7.81 13.45
N LYS A 35 -3.23 7.40 14.68
CA LYS A 35 -3.40 8.30 15.83
C LYS A 35 -2.18 9.18 16.06
N LYS A 36 -0.99 8.58 16.11
CA LYS A 36 0.29 9.29 16.27
C LYS A 36 0.53 10.33 15.19
N SER A 37 0.08 10.05 13.97
CA SER A 37 0.20 10.92 12.81
C SER A 37 -0.93 11.93 12.67
N ASN A 38 -1.87 11.99 13.62
CA ASN A 38 -3.06 12.84 13.62
C ASN A 38 -4.02 12.61 12.44
N CYS A 39 -3.99 11.46 11.81
CA CYS A 39 -4.88 11.11 10.70
C CYS A 39 -6.35 11.17 11.11
N THR A 40 -6.66 10.78 12.34
CA THR A 40 -8.03 10.71 12.88
C THR A 40 -8.69 12.08 13.09
N LYS A 41 -7.95 13.18 12.99
CA LYS A 41 -8.54 14.53 12.98
C LYS A 41 -9.38 14.79 11.74
N CYS A 42 -8.90 14.32 10.58
CA CYS A 42 -9.50 14.59 9.27
C CYS A 42 -10.10 13.35 8.59
N HIS A 43 -9.73 12.15 9.03
CA HIS A 43 -10.21 10.89 8.46
C HIS A 43 -10.91 10.03 9.51
N SER A 44 -11.92 9.28 9.08
CA SER A 44 -12.48 8.17 9.82
C SER A 44 -12.60 6.94 8.90
N VAL A 45 -13.01 5.81 9.45
CA VAL A 45 -13.20 4.61 8.65
C VAL A 45 -14.38 4.78 7.67
N ALA A 46 -15.52 5.27 8.13
CA ALA A 46 -16.76 5.34 7.35
C ALA A 46 -17.40 6.73 7.27
N ALA A 47 -17.24 7.56 8.30
CA ALA A 47 -17.85 8.88 8.35
C ALA A 47 -17.00 9.91 7.60
N LYS A 48 -17.66 10.77 6.83
CA LYS A 48 -17.01 11.88 6.15
C LYS A 48 -16.65 12.96 7.17
N LYS A 49 -15.39 13.40 7.13
CA LYS A 49 -14.86 14.54 7.90
C LYS A 49 -14.24 15.54 6.90
N GLU A 50 -13.19 16.22 7.28
CA GLU A 50 -12.46 17.14 6.38
C GLU A 50 -11.77 16.38 5.24
N GLY A 51 -11.27 15.18 5.52
CA GLY A 51 -10.73 14.25 4.52
C GLY A 51 -11.71 13.09 4.21
N PRO A 52 -11.44 12.34 3.12
CA PRO A 52 -12.29 11.22 2.74
C PRO A 52 -12.22 10.09 3.77
N PRO A 53 -13.33 9.34 4.00
CA PRO A 53 -13.30 8.13 4.79
C PRO A 53 -12.37 7.08 4.17
N TYR A 54 -11.77 6.22 4.99
CA TYR A 54 -10.92 5.13 4.49
C TYR A 54 -11.67 4.18 3.55
N LYS A 55 -12.96 3.92 3.80
CA LYS A 55 -13.80 3.12 2.89
C LYS A 55 -13.91 3.72 1.49
N GLU A 56 -14.00 5.03 1.39
CA GLU A 56 -14.03 5.71 0.09
C GLU A 56 -12.68 5.60 -0.63
N THR A 57 -11.58 5.78 0.11
CA THR A 57 -10.22 5.60 -0.42
C THR A 57 -10.01 4.16 -0.89
N ALA A 58 -10.40 3.17 -0.10
CA ALA A 58 -10.32 1.76 -0.47
C ALA A 58 -11.10 1.46 -1.74
N ALA A 59 -12.33 1.96 -1.86
CA ALA A 59 -13.18 1.79 -3.05
C ALA A 59 -12.55 2.44 -4.30
N LYS A 60 -11.99 3.65 -4.16
CA LYS A 60 -11.30 4.37 -5.25
C LYS A 60 -10.11 3.60 -5.81
N TYR A 61 -9.39 2.89 -4.96
CA TYR A 61 -8.17 2.17 -5.34
C TYR A 61 -8.37 0.68 -5.57
N LYS A 62 -9.58 0.16 -5.43
CA LYS A 62 -9.89 -1.25 -5.61
C LYS A 62 -9.42 -1.75 -6.99
N GLY A 63 -8.60 -2.80 -6.99
CA GLY A 63 -8.08 -3.42 -8.20
C GLY A 63 -7.00 -2.61 -8.94
N LYS A 64 -6.52 -1.51 -8.37
CA LYS A 64 -5.47 -0.68 -8.98
C LYS A 64 -4.10 -1.06 -8.43
N ALA A 65 -3.21 -1.51 -9.32
CA ALA A 65 -1.86 -1.95 -8.96
C ALA A 65 -0.99 -0.83 -8.36
N GLU A 66 -1.25 0.43 -8.74
CA GLU A 66 -0.53 1.61 -8.27
C GLU A 66 -0.99 2.15 -6.90
N ALA A 67 -2.02 1.56 -6.28
CA ALA A 67 -2.64 2.07 -5.06
C ALA A 67 -1.63 2.27 -3.92
N GLU A 68 -0.84 1.26 -3.61
CA GLU A 68 0.16 1.33 -2.54
C GLU A 68 1.16 2.47 -2.78
N GLN A 69 1.71 2.56 -3.99
CA GLN A 69 2.70 3.58 -4.32
C GLN A 69 2.12 4.99 -4.25
N LYS A 70 0.91 5.19 -4.74
CA LYS A 70 0.24 6.50 -4.68
C LYS A 70 -0.04 6.92 -3.24
N LEU A 71 -0.53 6.01 -2.41
CA LEU A 71 -0.76 6.30 -1.00
C LEU A 71 0.54 6.52 -0.24
N TYR A 72 1.57 5.74 -0.54
CA TYR A 72 2.88 5.94 0.06
C TYR A 72 3.43 7.35 -0.23
N THR A 73 3.38 7.78 -1.48
CA THR A 73 3.77 9.14 -1.88
C THR A 73 2.92 10.19 -1.16
N HIS A 74 1.60 10.00 -1.12
CA HIS A 74 0.69 10.93 -0.44
C HIS A 74 1.00 11.08 1.06
N LEU A 75 1.32 9.99 1.74
CA LEU A 75 1.61 9.99 3.18
C LEU A 75 3.00 10.53 3.53
N THR A 76 3.95 10.54 2.60
CA THR A 76 5.35 10.87 2.87
C THR A 76 5.83 12.21 2.29
N THR A 77 5.12 12.79 1.34
CA THR A 77 5.55 14.01 0.62
C THR A 77 4.78 15.27 0.99
N SER A 78 3.82 15.18 1.90
CA SER A 78 2.99 16.31 2.33
C SER A 78 2.39 17.11 1.15
N PRO A 79 1.62 16.49 0.26
CA PRO A 79 1.05 17.20 -0.89
C PRO A 79 0.03 18.24 -0.46
N MET A 80 -0.19 19.24 -1.31
CA MET A 80 -1.30 20.17 -1.13
C MET A 80 -2.63 19.47 -1.39
N VAL A 81 -3.57 19.64 -0.48
CA VAL A 81 -4.94 19.09 -0.55
C VAL A 81 -5.96 20.20 -0.31
N LYS A 82 -7.18 19.99 -0.80
CA LYS A 82 -8.29 20.93 -0.53
C LYS A 82 -9.08 20.48 0.69
N VAL A 83 -9.17 21.36 1.67
CA VAL A 83 -9.98 21.21 2.88
C VAL A 83 -10.95 22.38 2.94
N ASP A 84 -12.24 22.11 2.85
CA ASP A 84 -13.30 23.15 2.85
C ASP A 84 -13.04 24.30 1.85
N GLY A 85 -12.55 23.93 0.65
CA GLY A 85 -12.27 24.88 -0.43
C GLY A 85 -10.93 25.63 -0.30
N LYS A 86 -10.19 25.40 0.77
CA LYS A 86 -8.85 25.98 0.99
C LYS A 86 -7.76 24.96 0.69
N GLU A 87 -6.65 25.43 0.16
CA GLU A 87 -5.46 24.61 -0.03
C GLU A 87 -4.65 24.54 1.26
N GLU A 88 -4.39 23.33 1.72
CA GLU A 88 -3.61 23.04 2.92
C GLU A 88 -2.59 21.93 2.65
N GLU A 89 -1.48 21.98 3.34
CA GLU A 89 -0.47 20.92 3.27
C GLU A 89 -0.94 19.70 4.06
N HIS A 90 -0.96 18.53 3.42
CA HIS A 90 -1.30 17.27 4.09
C HIS A 90 -0.19 16.87 5.06
N SER A 91 -0.54 16.58 6.29
CA SER A 91 0.44 16.15 7.30
C SER A 91 1.10 14.83 6.91
N ALA A 92 2.43 14.79 6.95
CA ALA A 92 3.17 13.56 6.72
C ALA A 92 2.95 12.55 7.86
N VAL A 93 2.99 11.27 7.52
CA VAL A 93 2.97 10.19 8.51
C VAL A 93 4.18 10.28 9.43
N LYS A 94 3.97 10.08 10.74
CA LYS A 94 5.02 10.14 11.76
C LYS A 94 5.75 8.79 11.91
N SER A 95 6.24 8.29 10.82
CA SER A 95 7.16 7.16 10.73
C SER A 95 8.05 7.32 9.50
N LYS A 96 9.26 6.82 9.59
CA LYS A 96 10.19 6.69 8.45
C LYS A 96 10.45 5.23 8.08
N ASP A 97 9.82 4.30 8.80
CA ASP A 97 9.91 2.88 8.50
C ASP A 97 8.92 2.53 7.37
N PRO A 98 9.41 2.11 6.19
CA PRO A 98 8.56 1.72 5.08
C PRO A 98 7.58 0.59 5.43
N ALA A 99 7.96 -0.33 6.31
CA ALA A 99 7.10 -1.44 6.71
C ALA A 99 5.89 -0.96 7.52
N GLU A 100 6.09 -0.03 8.47
CA GLU A 100 4.99 0.59 9.23
C GLU A 100 4.06 1.40 8.32
N ILE A 101 4.62 2.17 7.39
CA ILE A 101 3.84 2.97 6.45
C ILE A 101 3.01 2.07 5.53
N LYS A 102 3.59 1.01 4.99
CA LYS A 102 2.89 0.03 4.15
C LYS A 102 1.80 -0.72 4.92
N ASN A 103 2.03 -1.02 6.19
CA ASN A 103 1.02 -1.61 7.05
C ASN A 103 -0.19 -0.68 7.25
N LEU A 104 0.05 0.62 7.46
CA LEU A 104 -1.02 1.62 7.51
C LEU A 104 -1.78 1.72 6.18
N ILE A 105 -1.08 1.70 5.05
CA ILE A 105 -1.71 1.70 3.73
C ILE A 105 -2.57 0.46 3.52
N ALA A 106 -2.06 -0.72 3.88
CA ALA A 106 -2.81 -1.97 3.80
C ALA A 106 -4.08 -1.92 4.67
N TYR A 107 -3.99 -1.35 5.86
CA TYR A 107 -5.15 -1.11 6.74
C TYR A 107 -6.19 -0.20 6.07
N ILE A 108 -5.77 0.93 5.51
CA ILE A 108 -6.68 1.86 4.81
C ILE A 108 -7.36 1.17 3.63
N LEU A 109 -6.62 0.43 2.83
CA LEU A 109 -7.13 -0.28 1.65
C LEU A 109 -8.01 -1.49 1.98
N SER A 110 -7.96 -1.98 3.21
CA SER A 110 -8.77 -3.11 3.68
C SER A 110 -10.19 -2.73 4.16
N GLN A 111 -10.52 -1.45 4.21
CA GLN A 111 -11.81 -0.96 4.75
C GLN A 111 -13.03 -1.07 3.77
#